data_23c34ae4ba32abc6523027f627578ede
#
_entry.id   23c34ae4ba32abc6523027f627578ede
#
_cell.length_a   1.000
_cell.length_b   1.000
_cell.length_c   1.000
_cell.angle_alpha   90.00
_cell.angle_beta   90.00
_cell.angle_gamma   90.00
#
_symmetry.space_group_name_H-M   'P 1'
#
loop_
_entity.id
_entity.type
_entity.pdbx_description
1 polymer ?
#
loop_
_entity_poly.entity_id
_entity_poly.type
_entity_poly.pdbx_seq_one_letter_code
_entity_poly.pdbx_strand_id
1 'polypeptide(L)'
;MLCCASQGVSEADSLAGVWSLVEVLRAWLGDGRWEGSRLVVVTRGAVAAGVGESVVDVGGAALWGLVRSAQSENPGRLTLVDLDEGGSSAELLVRAVASGEDQVAVRGGELCVPRLVRVPVPDFQPDSGSGPDSGPGSGVWGSGSVLVTGGTGGLGALVARHLVVSHGVRDLVLVSRRGLGAP
;
A
#
# COMPACT_ATOMS: atom_id res chain seq x y z
N MET A 1 -10.66 14.53 -16.77
CA MET A 1 -9.31 14.52 -16.14
C MET A 1 -9.39 15.30 -14.85
N LEU A 2 -9.13 14.66 -13.73
CA LEU A 2 -9.08 15.31 -12.42
C LEU A 2 -7.63 15.35 -11.97
N CYS A 3 -7.12 16.52 -11.62
CA CYS A 3 -5.79 16.70 -11.04
C CYS A 3 -5.97 16.94 -9.54
N CYS A 4 -5.61 15.96 -8.71
CA CYS A 4 -5.51 16.14 -7.27
C CYS A 4 -4.05 16.45 -6.95
N ALA A 5 -3.69 17.73 -6.82
CA ALA A 5 -2.41 18.12 -6.27
C ALA A 5 -2.57 18.33 -4.78
N SER A 6 -2.06 17.43 -3.95
CA SER A 6 -1.84 17.75 -2.55
C SER A 6 -0.46 18.36 -2.43
N GLN A 7 -0.34 19.53 -1.84
CA GLN A 7 0.92 20.21 -1.58
C GLN A 7 1.06 20.37 -0.07
N GLY A 8 2.03 19.67 0.51
CA GLY A 8 2.55 19.94 1.85
C GLY A 8 1.49 20.04 2.96
N VAL A 9 0.67 19.04 3.14
CA VAL A 9 -0.62 19.13 3.80
C VAL A 9 -0.59 18.60 5.22
N SER A 10 -1.34 19.26 6.08
CA SER A 10 -1.69 18.73 7.39
C SER A 10 -2.49 17.42 7.26
N GLU A 11 -2.53 16.61 8.31
CA GLU A 11 -3.31 15.38 8.35
C GLU A 11 -4.80 15.62 8.02
N ALA A 12 -5.34 16.75 8.48
CA ALA A 12 -6.72 17.15 8.20
C ALA A 12 -6.98 17.40 6.71
N ASP A 13 -6.04 18.02 6.01
CA ASP A 13 -6.15 18.30 4.57
C ASP A 13 -6.05 17.01 3.76
N SER A 14 -5.19 16.06 4.16
CA SER A 14 -5.09 14.75 3.53
C SER A 14 -6.40 13.98 3.62
N LEU A 15 -7.05 13.99 4.78
CA LEU A 15 -8.34 13.35 4.98
C LEU A 15 -9.45 14.03 4.16
N ALA A 16 -9.46 15.36 4.09
CA ALA A 16 -10.39 16.11 3.24
C ALA A 16 -10.21 15.77 1.76
N GLY A 17 -8.96 15.61 1.29
CA GLY A 17 -8.64 15.17 -0.06
C GLY A 17 -9.20 13.77 -0.38
N VAL A 18 -9.06 12.83 0.56
CA VAL A 18 -9.64 11.48 0.43
C VAL A 18 -11.16 11.54 0.30
N TRP A 19 -11.85 12.31 1.16
CA TRP A 19 -13.30 12.45 1.08
C TRP A 19 -13.75 13.09 -0.23
N SER A 20 -13.06 14.13 -0.69
CA SER A 20 -13.36 14.77 -1.98
C SER A 20 -13.22 13.78 -3.14
N LEU A 21 -12.20 12.94 -3.13
CA LEU A 21 -12.01 11.92 -4.15
C LEU A 21 -13.10 10.82 -4.08
N VAL A 22 -13.54 10.43 -2.89
CA VAL A 22 -14.67 9.49 -2.72
C VAL A 22 -15.93 10.02 -3.42
N GLU A 23 -16.24 11.31 -3.23
CA GLU A 23 -17.42 11.91 -3.90
C GLU A 23 -17.27 11.92 -5.42
N VAL A 24 -16.07 12.23 -5.92
CA VAL A 24 -15.78 12.17 -7.37
C VAL A 24 -15.92 10.75 -7.90
N LEU A 25 -15.36 9.75 -7.21
CA LEU A 25 -15.45 8.35 -7.63
C LEU A 25 -16.91 7.87 -7.64
N ARG A 26 -17.70 8.21 -6.63
CA ARG A 26 -19.12 7.89 -6.57
C ARG A 26 -19.90 8.49 -7.74
N ALA A 27 -19.67 9.78 -8.03
CA ALA A 27 -20.31 10.47 -9.14
C ALA A 27 -19.88 9.88 -10.49
N TRP A 28 -18.59 9.59 -10.67
CA TRP A 28 -18.04 9.05 -11.91
C TRP A 28 -18.52 7.62 -12.18
N LEU A 29 -18.47 6.75 -11.19
CA LEU A 29 -18.83 5.35 -11.34
C LEU A 29 -20.35 5.13 -11.36
N GLY A 30 -21.11 6.01 -10.72
CA GLY A 30 -22.58 5.93 -10.64
C GLY A 30 -23.33 6.53 -11.82
N ASP A 31 -22.68 7.32 -12.68
CA ASP A 31 -23.35 8.00 -13.79
C ASP A 31 -23.04 7.30 -15.13
N GLY A 32 -24.07 6.70 -15.74
CA GLY A 32 -23.96 5.98 -17.01
C GLY A 32 -23.41 6.81 -18.18
N ARG A 33 -23.45 8.15 -18.10
CA ARG A 33 -22.85 9.02 -19.12
C ARG A 33 -21.35 8.82 -19.27
N TRP A 34 -20.69 8.33 -18.23
CA TRP A 34 -19.24 8.10 -18.19
C TRP A 34 -18.84 6.64 -18.44
N GLU A 35 -19.77 5.77 -18.81
CA GLU A 35 -19.55 4.32 -18.91
C GLU A 35 -18.43 3.92 -19.89
N GLY A 36 -18.28 4.66 -20.99
CA GLY A 36 -17.21 4.48 -21.98
C GLY A 36 -15.95 5.31 -21.72
N SER A 37 -15.86 6.00 -20.58
CA SER A 37 -14.76 6.94 -20.29
C SER A 37 -13.89 6.44 -19.15
N ARG A 38 -12.63 6.91 -19.14
CA ARG A 38 -11.66 6.61 -18.09
C ARG A 38 -11.33 7.88 -17.28
N LEU A 39 -11.44 7.79 -15.95
CA LEU A 39 -11.01 8.86 -15.06
C LEU A 39 -9.50 8.73 -14.80
N VAL A 40 -8.77 9.81 -14.98
CA VAL A 40 -7.34 9.88 -14.68
C VAL A 40 -7.15 10.70 -13.41
N VAL A 41 -6.57 10.09 -12.39
CA VAL A 41 -6.18 10.74 -11.14
C VAL A 41 -4.68 10.99 -11.18
N VAL A 42 -4.28 12.25 -11.04
CA VAL A 42 -2.88 12.67 -11.15
C VAL A 42 -2.39 13.17 -9.79
N THR A 43 -1.25 12.65 -9.36
CA THR A 43 -0.54 13.05 -8.13
C THR A 43 0.90 13.47 -8.42
N ARG A 44 1.61 13.94 -7.41
CA ARG A 44 3.05 14.24 -7.49
C ARG A 44 3.77 13.71 -6.26
N GLY A 45 4.76 12.82 -6.47
CA GLY A 45 5.55 12.27 -5.37
C GLY A 45 4.76 11.38 -4.40
N ALA A 46 3.64 10.83 -4.85
CA ALA A 46 2.77 9.98 -4.05
C ALA A 46 3.26 8.52 -3.98
N VAL A 47 4.14 8.10 -4.89
CA VAL A 47 4.71 6.75 -4.91
C VAL A 47 6.23 6.80 -5.09
N ALA A 48 6.92 5.81 -4.56
CA ALA A 48 8.32 5.55 -4.87
C ALA A 48 8.37 4.60 -6.08
N ALA A 49 8.95 5.06 -7.18
CA ALA A 49 9.02 4.30 -8.44
C ALA A 49 10.42 3.75 -8.73
N GLY A 50 11.44 4.25 -8.06
CA GLY A 50 12.84 3.88 -8.26
C GLY A 50 13.57 3.51 -6.97
N VAL A 51 14.74 2.91 -7.12
CA VAL A 51 15.62 2.58 -6.00
C VAL A 51 16.09 3.87 -5.32
N GLY A 52 15.88 3.97 -4.01
CA GLY A 52 16.27 5.15 -3.23
C GLY A 52 15.24 6.29 -3.25
N GLU A 53 14.15 6.18 -3.99
CA GLU A 53 13.03 7.12 -3.88
C GLU A 53 12.25 6.90 -2.59
N SER A 54 11.69 7.99 -2.07
CA SER A 54 10.75 7.98 -0.96
C SER A 54 9.43 8.62 -1.37
N VAL A 55 8.36 8.28 -0.68
CA VAL A 55 7.08 8.96 -0.82
C VAL A 55 7.21 10.35 -0.19
N VAL A 56 6.99 11.39 -0.97
CA VAL A 56 7.05 12.79 -0.53
C VAL A 56 5.66 13.29 -0.16
N ASP A 57 4.66 12.93 -0.95
CA ASP A 57 3.26 13.29 -0.73
C ASP A 57 2.48 12.13 -0.09
N VAL A 58 2.41 12.13 1.24
CA VAL A 58 1.68 11.11 2.01
C VAL A 58 0.16 11.20 1.77
N GLY A 59 -0.36 12.42 1.57
CA GLY A 59 -1.76 12.63 1.21
C GLY A 59 -2.11 12.01 -0.14
N GLY A 60 -1.28 12.24 -1.15
CA GLY A 60 -1.38 11.61 -2.45
C GLY A 60 -1.25 10.08 -2.38
N ALA A 61 -0.39 9.57 -1.51
CA ALA A 61 -0.27 8.12 -1.30
C ALA A 61 -1.56 7.51 -0.75
N ALA A 62 -2.29 8.21 0.12
CA ALA A 62 -3.61 7.78 0.60
C ALA A 62 -4.64 7.73 -0.55
N LEU A 63 -4.61 8.73 -1.46
CA LEU A 63 -5.45 8.73 -2.67
C LEU A 63 -5.13 7.53 -3.57
N TRP A 64 -3.85 7.16 -3.70
CA TRP A 64 -3.44 5.98 -4.45
C TRP A 64 -4.03 4.69 -3.86
N GLY A 65 -4.03 4.54 -2.54
CA GLY A 65 -4.64 3.41 -1.86
C GLY A 65 -6.14 3.29 -2.17
N LEU A 66 -6.87 4.39 -2.07
CA LEU A 66 -8.30 4.45 -2.39
C LEU A 66 -8.58 4.09 -3.86
N VAL A 67 -7.87 4.71 -4.80
CA VAL A 67 -8.10 4.48 -6.24
C VAL A 67 -7.71 3.06 -6.65
N ARG A 68 -6.68 2.47 -6.07
CA ARG A 68 -6.31 1.06 -6.30
C ARG A 68 -7.43 0.10 -5.91
N SER A 69 -8.10 0.35 -4.79
CA SER A 69 -9.28 -0.43 -4.40
C SER A 69 -10.41 -0.28 -5.41
N ALA A 70 -10.68 0.97 -5.82
CA ALA A 70 -11.70 1.25 -6.84
C ALA A 70 -11.35 0.64 -8.22
N GLN A 71 -10.07 0.60 -8.62
CA GLN A 71 -9.60 -0.08 -9.84
C GLN A 71 -9.90 -1.58 -9.82
N SER A 72 -9.69 -2.23 -8.68
CA SER A 72 -9.96 -3.66 -8.52
C SER A 72 -11.43 -4.00 -8.70
N GLU A 73 -12.32 -3.11 -8.27
CA GLU A 73 -13.77 -3.25 -8.39
C GLU A 73 -14.29 -2.81 -9.76
N ASN A 74 -13.57 -1.91 -10.44
CA ASN A 74 -13.98 -1.30 -11.71
C ASN A 74 -12.85 -1.33 -12.74
N PRO A 75 -12.47 -2.51 -13.27
CA PRO A 75 -11.34 -2.64 -14.20
C PRO A 75 -11.47 -1.73 -15.42
N GLY A 76 -10.38 -1.06 -15.78
CA GLY A 76 -10.30 -0.19 -16.95
C GLY A 76 -11.02 1.16 -16.85
N ARG A 77 -11.68 1.47 -15.71
CA ARG A 77 -12.40 2.73 -15.50
C ARG A 77 -11.56 3.86 -14.93
N LEU A 78 -10.43 3.55 -14.31
CA LEU A 78 -9.60 4.48 -13.57
C LEU A 78 -8.13 4.31 -13.97
N THR A 79 -7.38 5.42 -14.04
CA THR A 79 -5.93 5.41 -14.23
C THR A 79 -5.28 6.31 -13.19
N LEU A 80 -4.22 5.85 -12.56
CA LEU A 80 -3.37 6.61 -11.66
C LEU A 80 -2.09 7.04 -12.38
N VAL A 81 -1.76 8.31 -12.29
CA VAL A 81 -0.50 8.84 -12.81
C VAL A 81 0.18 9.66 -11.73
N ASP A 82 1.40 9.29 -11.35
CA ASP A 82 2.23 10.07 -10.43
C ASP A 82 3.36 10.76 -11.17
N LEU A 83 3.44 12.07 -11.03
CA LEU A 83 4.43 12.89 -11.70
C LEU A 83 5.60 13.21 -10.74
N ASP A 84 6.78 13.44 -11.30
CA ASP A 84 7.90 13.99 -10.55
C ASP A 84 7.73 15.51 -10.29
N GLU A 85 8.57 16.04 -9.39
CA GLU A 85 8.58 17.47 -9.08
C GLU A 85 9.16 18.33 -10.21
N GLY A 86 9.93 17.76 -11.10
CA GLY A 86 10.66 18.41 -12.18
C GLY A 86 9.82 18.91 -13.34
N GLY A 87 8.48 18.90 -13.22
CA GLY A 87 7.59 19.48 -14.22
C GLY A 87 7.39 18.59 -15.43
N SER A 88 6.77 17.43 -15.23
CA SER A 88 6.34 16.57 -16.33
C SER A 88 5.47 17.35 -17.32
N SER A 89 5.83 17.28 -18.60
CA SER A 89 5.08 17.96 -19.67
C SER A 89 3.69 17.31 -19.85
N ALA A 90 2.75 18.09 -20.39
CA ALA A 90 1.44 17.55 -20.79
C ALA A 90 1.57 16.36 -21.74
N GLU A 91 2.64 16.32 -22.55
CA GLU A 91 2.95 15.22 -23.45
C GLU A 91 3.23 13.91 -22.69
N LEU A 92 3.98 13.96 -21.59
CA LEU A 92 4.26 12.77 -20.76
C LEU A 92 2.99 12.26 -20.09
N LEU A 93 2.10 13.14 -19.65
CA LEU A 93 0.80 12.73 -19.13
C LEU A 93 -0.03 12.02 -20.21
N VAL A 94 -0.08 12.57 -21.43
CA VAL A 94 -0.79 11.94 -22.54
C VAL A 94 -0.18 10.57 -22.86
N ARG A 95 1.15 10.45 -22.89
CA ARG A 95 1.84 9.17 -23.10
C ARG A 95 1.52 8.17 -21.97
N ALA A 96 1.51 8.61 -20.72
CA ALA A 96 1.15 7.76 -19.58
C ALA A 96 -0.27 7.20 -19.72
N VAL A 97 -1.23 8.05 -20.06
CA VAL A 97 -2.62 7.63 -20.30
C VAL A 97 -2.74 6.71 -21.52
N ALA A 98 -2.00 7.01 -22.59
CA ALA A 98 -2.00 6.22 -23.83
C ALA A 98 -1.30 4.85 -23.69
N SER A 99 -0.48 4.65 -22.66
CA SER A 99 0.19 3.36 -22.41
C SER A 99 -0.77 2.21 -22.14
N GLY A 100 -2.01 2.51 -21.73
CA GLY A 100 -3.01 1.51 -21.36
C GLY A 100 -2.82 0.92 -19.96
N GLU A 101 -1.79 1.35 -19.24
CA GLU A 101 -1.53 0.90 -17.87
C GLU A 101 -2.47 1.58 -16.87
N ASP A 102 -2.91 0.84 -15.87
CA ASP A 102 -3.79 1.39 -14.84
C ASP A 102 -3.03 2.26 -13.82
N GLN A 103 -1.72 2.07 -13.69
CA GLN A 103 -0.85 2.78 -12.76
C GLN A 103 0.48 3.11 -13.43
N VAL A 104 0.83 4.38 -13.46
CA VAL A 104 2.06 4.89 -14.09
C VAL A 104 2.70 5.92 -13.18
N ALA A 105 4.00 5.86 -12.99
CA ALA A 105 4.79 6.98 -12.48
C ALA A 105 5.65 7.55 -13.62
N VAL A 106 5.79 8.86 -13.66
CA VAL A 106 6.69 9.56 -14.59
C VAL A 106 7.90 10.02 -13.81
N ARG A 107 9.09 9.60 -14.21
CA ARG A 107 10.35 9.95 -13.55
C ARG A 107 11.41 10.28 -14.61
N GLY A 108 11.97 11.49 -14.55
CA GLY A 108 13.00 11.92 -15.49
C GLY A 108 12.60 11.81 -16.97
N GLY A 109 11.30 11.95 -17.28
CA GLY A 109 10.78 11.81 -18.63
C GLY A 109 10.47 10.38 -19.07
N GLU A 110 10.71 9.38 -18.23
CA GLU A 110 10.40 7.98 -18.47
C GLU A 110 9.11 7.53 -17.77
N LEU A 111 8.45 6.53 -18.33
CA LEU A 111 7.27 5.91 -17.75
C LEU A 111 7.68 4.67 -16.94
N CYS A 112 7.41 4.70 -15.65
CA CYS A 112 7.62 3.59 -14.73
C CYS A 112 6.27 2.94 -14.40
N VAL A 113 6.19 1.62 -14.51
CA VAL A 113 4.97 0.86 -14.22
C VAL A 113 5.25 -0.22 -13.18
N PRO A 114 4.34 -0.45 -12.21
CA PRO A 114 4.54 -1.48 -11.21
C PRO A 114 4.42 -2.87 -11.82
N ARG A 115 5.32 -3.76 -11.42
CA ARG A 115 5.28 -5.17 -11.80
C ARG A 115 5.55 -6.04 -10.58
N LEU A 116 4.75 -7.08 -10.44
CA LEU A 116 5.01 -8.10 -9.45
C LEU A 116 6.09 -9.05 -9.97
N VAL A 117 7.22 -9.09 -9.28
CA VAL A 117 8.32 -9.99 -9.60
C VAL A 117 8.54 -10.99 -8.47
N ARG A 118 8.93 -12.22 -8.82
CA ARG A 118 9.35 -13.20 -7.82
C ARG A 118 10.72 -12.82 -7.31
N VAL A 119 10.82 -12.46 -6.05
CA VAL A 119 12.10 -12.27 -5.39
C VAL A 119 12.58 -13.66 -4.94
N PRO A 120 13.82 -14.09 -5.29
CA PRO A 120 14.40 -15.26 -4.68
C PRO A 120 14.43 -15.03 -3.18
N VAL A 121 13.75 -15.89 -2.43
CA VAL A 121 13.93 -15.90 -0.98
C VAL A 121 15.38 -16.32 -0.79
N PRO A 122 16.27 -15.49 -0.19
CA PRO A 122 17.59 -15.94 0.19
C PRO A 122 17.38 -17.22 1.00
N ASP A 123 18.14 -18.27 0.73
CA ASP A 123 18.12 -19.46 1.59
C ASP A 123 18.24 -18.95 3.01
N PHE A 124 17.12 -18.97 3.72
CA PHE A 124 17.08 -18.58 5.12
C PHE A 124 17.87 -19.66 5.84
N GLN A 125 19.19 -19.45 5.85
CA GLN A 125 20.01 -20.16 6.82
C GLN A 125 19.63 -19.55 8.15
N PRO A 126 18.95 -20.28 9.03
CA PRO A 126 18.81 -19.82 10.39
C PRO A 126 20.23 -19.57 10.83
N ASP A 127 20.51 -18.29 11.19
CA ASP A 127 21.83 -17.93 11.70
C ASP A 127 22.29 -19.04 12.64
N SER A 128 23.36 -19.71 12.24
CA SER A 128 24.08 -20.66 13.08
C SER A 128 24.84 -19.84 14.13
N GLY A 129 24.15 -18.88 14.73
CA GLY A 129 24.48 -18.28 16.00
C GLY A 129 24.37 -19.36 17.05
N SER A 130 25.37 -20.23 17.01
CA SER A 130 25.63 -21.32 17.92
C SER A 130 25.96 -20.80 19.31
N GLY A 131 24.89 -20.41 20.03
CA GLY A 131 24.93 -20.43 21.48
C GLY A 131 24.25 -21.72 21.96
N PRO A 132 24.69 -22.35 23.03
CA PRO A 132 24.12 -23.60 23.58
C PRO A 132 22.66 -23.47 24.04
N ASP A 133 22.06 -22.28 23.93
CA ASP A 133 20.67 -22.00 24.29
C ASP A 133 19.72 -21.80 23.09
N SER A 134 20.17 -22.08 21.85
CA SER A 134 19.34 -21.99 20.66
C SER A 134 18.41 -23.22 20.60
N GLY A 135 17.32 -23.17 21.33
CA GLY A 135 16.21 -24.12 21.20
C GLY A 135 15.58 -24.08 19.80
N PRO A 136 14.86 -25.12 19.36
CA PRO A 136 14.17 -25.13 18.08
C PRO A 136 13.15 -23.99 18.06
N GLY A 137 13.42 -22.91 17.30
CA GLY A 137 12.55 -21.75 17.18
C GLY A 137 13.22 -20.36 17.15
N SER A 138 14.55 -20.28 17.30
CA SER A 138 15.28 -18.99 17.34
C SER A 138 15.49 -18.31 15.97
N GLY A 139 14.88 -18.79 14.89
CA GLY A 139 15.19 -18.32 13.55
C GLY A 139 14.61 -16.95 13.19
N VAL A 140 13.32 -16.83 13.03
CA VAL A 140 12.67 -15.64 12.43
C VAL A 140 12.22 -14.61 13.47
N TRP A 141 11.84 -15.08 14.65
CA TRP A 141 11.12 -14.26 15.65
C TRP A 141 12.03 -13.70 16.74
N GLY A 142 13.30 -14.12 16.81
CA GLY A 142 14.25 -13.66 17.81
C GLY A 142 13.80 -13.91 19.25
N SER A 143 14.40 -13.17 20.20
CA SER A 143 14.06 -13.21 21.63
C SER A 143 13.09 -12.09 22.06
N GLY A 144 12.52 -11.34 21.11
CA GLY A 144 11.62 -10.22 21.38
C GLY A 144 10.15 -10.64 21.55
N SER A 145 9.32 -9.69 21.94
CA SER A 145 7.86 -9.87 22.04
C SER A 145 7.21 -9.74 20.67
N VAL A 146 6.25 -10.59 20.35
CA VAL A 146 5.45 -10.56 19.13
C VAL A 146 4.08 -9.94 19.42
N LEU A 147 3.75 -8.86 18.72
CA LEU A 147 2.44 -8.21 18.82
C LEU A 147 1.47 -8.85 17.82
N VAL A 148 0.33 -9.32 18.30
CA VAL A 148 -0.75 -9.87 17.47
C VAL A 148 -2.00 -9.01 17.63
N THR A 149 -2.34 -8.23 16.61
CA THR A 149 -3.58 -7.46 16.57
C THR A 149 -4.76 -8.39 16.25
N GLY A 150 -5.89 -8.17 16.90
CA GLY A 150 -7.03 -9.08 16.79
C GLY A 150 -6.79 -10.43 17.47
N GLY A 151 -5.78 -10.53 18.33
CA GLY A 151 -5.30 -11.78 18.96
C GLY A 151 -6.32 -12.55 19.78
N THR A 152 -7.39 -11.88 20.23
CA THR A 152 -8.50 -12.51 20.98
C THR A 152 -9.64 -12.99 20.07
N GLY A 153 -9.58 -12.72 18.75
CA GLY A 153 -10.52 -13.28 17.78
C GLY A 153 -10.12 -14.67 17.30
N GLY A 154 -11.03 -15.42 16.68
CA GLY A 154 -10.79 -16.79 16.25
C GLY A 154 -9.52 -16.96 15.42
N LEU A 155 -9.32 -16.13 14.38
CA LEU A 155 -8.12 -16.20 13.53
C LEU A 155 -6.85 -15.76 14.28
N GLY A 156 -6.94 -14.67 15.06
CA GLY A 156 -5.81 -14.17 15.85
C GLY A 156 -5.34 -15.17 16.90
N ALA A 157 -6.27 -15.88 17.55
CA ALA A 157 -5.96 -16.93 18.49
C ALA A 157 -5.27 -18.14 17.82
N LEU A 158 -5.69 -18.52 16.60
CA LEU A 158 -5.02 -19.57 15.82
C LEU A 158 -3.59 -19.17 15.45
N VAL A 159 -3.39 -17.94 15.00
CA VAL A 159 -2.05 -17.40 14.67
C VAL A 159 -1.18 -17.37 15.93
N ALA A 160 -1.68 -16.82 17.03
CA ALA A 160 -0.96 -16.76 18.30
C ALA A 160 -0.53 -18.17 18.77
N ARG A 161 -1.45 -19.13 18.71
CA ARG A 161 -1.14 -20.53 19.05
C ARG A 161 -0.08 -21.11 18.12
N HIS A 162 -0.17 -20.86 16.82
CA HIS A 162 0.82 -21.33 15.85
C HIS A 162 2.20 -20.76 16.13
N LEU A 163 2.30 -19.47 16.44
CA LEU A 163 3.56 -18.84 16.82
C LEU A 163 4.21 -19.50 18.04
N VAL A 164 3.41 -19.84 19.06
CA VAL A 164 3.93 -20.53 20.25
C VAL A 164 4.34 -21.95 19.94
N VAL A 165 3.46 -22.72 19.28
CA VAL A 165 3.67 -24.16 19.11
C VAL A 165 4.71 -24.50 18.04
N SER A 166 4.65 -23.78 16.90
CA SER A 166 5.49 -24.10 15.74
C SER A 166 6.77 -23.26 15.68
N HIS A 167 6.76 -22.06 16.26
CA HIS A 167 7.89 -21.15 16.20
C HIS A 167 8.54 -20.86 17.56
N GLY A 168 8.03 -21.43 18.64
CA GLY A 168 8.62 -21.31 19.97
C GLY A 168 8.57 -19.91 20.58
N VAL A 169 7.71 -19.03 20.05
CA VAL A 169 7.54 -17.67 20.59
C VAL A 169 7.06 -17.74 22.03
N ARG A 170 7.74 -17.05 22.93
CA ARG A 170 7.44 -17.08 24.38
C ARG A 170 6.73 -15.83 24.86
N ASP A 171 7.01 -14.70 24.24
CA ASP A 171 6.48 -13.40 24.63
C ASP A 171 5.51 -12.89 23.57
N LEU A 172 4.21 -12.90 23.89
CA LEU A 172 3.14 -12.45 23.02
C LEU A 172 2.37 -11.30 23.66
N VAL A 173 2.15 -10.24 22.89
CA VAL A 173 1.24 -9.15 23.25
C VAL A 173 0.01 -9.24 22.35
N LEU A 174 -1.13 -9.62 22.93
CA LEU A 174 -2.39 -9.71 22.20
C LEU A 174 -3.19 -8.42 22.37
N VAL A 175 -3.54 -7.78 21.26
CA VAL A 175 -4.33 -6.54 21.25
C VAL A 175 -5.65 -6.77 20.54
N SER A 176 -6.74 -6.34 21.16
CA SER A 176 -8.07 -6.36 20.56
C SER A 176 -8.91 -5.18 21.03
N ARG A 177 -9.98 -4.86 20.28
CA ARG A 177 -10.89 -3.79 20.64
C ARG A 177 -11.65 -4.03 21.94
N ARG A 178 -11.84 -5.30 22.34
CA ARG A 178 -12.57 -5.70 23.55
C ARG A 178 -11.63 -5.96 24.73
N GLY A 179 -10.32 -5.93 24.53
CA GLY A 179 -9.34 -6.21 25.57
C GLY A 179 -9.61 -7.54 26.29
N LEU A 180 -9.58 -7.51 27.63
CA LEU A 180 -9.86 -8.68 28.48
C LEU A 180 -11.33 -9.13 28.46
N GLY A 181 -12.26 -8.34 27.90
CA GLY A 181 -13.67 -8.69 27.74
C GLY A 181 -13.98 -9.47 26.45
N ALA A 182 -12.95 -9.94 25.72
CA ALA A 182 -13.15 -10.81 24.58
C ALA A 182 -13.55 -12.23 25.04
N PRO A 183 -14.44 -12.92 24.30
CA PRO A 183 -14.88 -14.28 24.64
C PRO A 183 -13.76 -15.28 24.56
#